data_73d38ec2b2e3a524c0f2a91c9cfd3f84
#
_entry.id   73d38ec2b2e3a524c0f2a91c9cfd3f84
#
_cell.length_a   1.000
_cell.length_b   1.000
_cell.length_c   1.000
_cell.angle_alpha   90.00
_cell.angle_beta   90.00
_cell.angle_gamma   90.00
#
_symmetry.space_group_name_H-M   'P 1'
#
loop_
_entity.id
_entity.type
_entity.pdbx_description
1 polymer ?
#
loop_
_entity_poly.entity_id
_entity_poly.type
_entity_poly.pdbx_seq_one_letter_code
_entity_poly.pdbx_strand_id
1 'polypeptide(L)'
;MNTLKHLNFLLVIAILFALSSCQTDVEHADSLRLENKFDEAAQLYQKAADEGDAYATWRLSIAYGNGDGVDFDQEKAFTLLKEAADKGCKEAECDLSWAYMFGWYGHTDSIKGKQMFDKLIAQDNDNAYIQSRYAYLLLSGAEGLYEKNTEKALRILKQVKDKDDPYYLWVEGSIYVSGIDNIESDYSKAITYFTKSFEKGIRFSSVSLAQIYFTNNRKETFDIKKGIEWLKKGVESNSTEAMVLLSEIYLHSKDNEYFKSYQNPSKGIELLQKAINHGSGNAYAQLGMEFFGGINVNKDDKKFFEYSQKAYELRNGDGAVNLGACYQRGLGCERNINKAIEIYQEAVKLGSGLAAKNLFFIFRYGDSQNDIPVNFDRGKAKYYLLEGARLNDPIALLQLSNQYYPGGDMFETNYEQAYIYAKKSADSGNVDGCARVAFLLDNGIGCYKNPQEAQKYRDKYEVQKGNKQQKD
;
A
#
# COMPACT_ATOMS: atom_id res chain seq x y z
N MET A 1 26.36 -45.88 36.64
CA MET A 1 26.94 -45.12 35.51
C MET A 1 26.35 -45.50 34.14
N ASN A 2 26.00 -46.76 33.87
CA ASN A 2 25.39 -47.18 32.60
C ASN A 2 23.91 -46.74 32.44
N THR A 3 23.12 -46.73 33.50
CA THR A 3 21.71 -46.32 33.45
C THR A 3 21.51 -44.84 33.08
N LEU A 4 22.38 -43.94 33.53
CA LEU A 4 22.33 -42.53 33.20
C LEU A 4 22.71 -42.28 31.72
N LYS A 5 23.65 -43.06 31.16
CA LYS A 5 24.00 -42.97 29.73
C LYS A 5 22.86 -43.46 28.81
N HIS A 6 22.18 -44.53 29.22
CA HIS A 6 21.01 -45.00 28.48
C HIS A 6 19.82 -44.05 28.55
N LEU A 7 19.60 -43.39 29.70
CA LEU A 7 18.54 -42.38 29.85
C LEU A 7 18.82 -41.13 28.97
N ASN A 8 20.06 -40.62 28.95
CA ASN A 8 20.47 -39.51 28.08
C ASN A 8 20.39 -39.89 26.60
N PHE A 9 20.72 -41.14 26.21
CA PHE A 9 20.62 -41.58 24.83
C PHE A 9 19.17 -41.68 24.36
N LEU A 10 18.25 -42.22 25.21
CA LEU A 10 16.84 -42.25 24.91
C LEU A 10 16.21 -40.84 24.84
N LEU A 11 16.65 -39.92 25.70
CA LEU A 11 16.22 -38.55 25.68
C LEU A 11 16.66 -37.83 24.37
N VAL A 12 17.91 -38.07 23.94
CA VAL A 12 18.43 -37.53 22.66
C VAL A 12 17.66 -38.09 21.46
N ILE A 13 17.37 -39.40 21.47
CA ILE A 13 16.55 -40.02 20.40
C ILE A 13 15.14 -39.46 20.42
N ALA A 14 14.49 -39.31 21.57
CA ALA A 14 13.17 -38.69 21.67
C ALA A 14 13.13 -37.26 21.17
N ILE A 15 14.16 -36.46 21.48
CA ILE A 15 14.32 -35.08 20.96
C ILE A 15 14.53 -35.09 19.44
N LEU A 16 15.35 -36.02 18.91
CA LEU A 16 15.57 -36.10 17.46
C LEU A 16 14.29 -36.56 16.73
N PHE A 17 13.52 -37.48 17.30
CA PHE A 17 12.22 -37.87 16.74
C PHE A 17 11.20 -36.74 16.80
N ALA A 18 11.13 -35.97 17.89
CA ALA A 18 10.25 -34.81 18.01
C ALA A 18 10.64 -33.70 16.98
N LEU A 19 11.93 -33.41 16.84
CA LEU A 19 12.43 -32.44 15.86
C LEU A 19 12.14 -32.88 14.41
N SER A 20 12.28 -34.18 14.08
CA SER A 20 11.98 -34.66 12.73
C SER A 20 10.47 -34.66 12.45
N SER A 21 9.62 -34.93 13.44
CA SER A 21 8.17 -34.85 13.33
C SER A 21 7.70 -33.40 13.14
N CYS A 22 8.26 -32.45 13.88
CA CYS A 22 7.96 -31.05 13.79
C CYS A 22 8.34 -30.47 12.40
N GLN A 23 9.50 -30.83 11.86
CA GLN A 23 9.91 -30.40 10.53
C GLN A 23 8.99 -30.92 9.42
N THR A 24 8.51 -32.17 9.54
CA THR A 24 7.54 -32.71 8.56
C THR A 24 6.19 -32.02 8.66
N ASP A 25 5.71 -31.66 9.87
CA ASP A 25 4.46 -30.95 10.07
C ASP A 25 4.52 -29.53 9.46
N VAL A 26 5.64 -28.81 9.61
CA VAL A 26 5.83 -27.48 9.03
C VAL A 26 5.90 -27.52 7.51
N GLU A 27 6.66 -28.44 6.91
CA GLU A 27 6.71 -28.61 5.45
C GLU A 27 5.33 -28.97 4.87
N HIS A 28 4.57 -29.79 5.57
CA HIS A 28 3.18 -30.11 5.20
C HIS A 28 2.27 -28.88 5.30
N ALA A 29 2.40 -28.09 6.37
CA ALA A 29 1.64 -26.85 6.55
C ALA A 29 1.95 -25.83 5.43
N ASP A 30 3.22 -25.69 5.03
CA ASP A 30 3.61 -24.83 3.90
C ASP A 30 2.98 -25.31 2.58
N SER A 31 2.91 -26.62 2.33
CA SER A 31 2.24 -27.19 1.16
C SER A 31 0.73 -26.89 1.18
N LEU A 32 0.07 -27.15 2.30
CA LEU A 32 -1.37 -26.86 2.47
C LEU A 32 -1.69 -25.36 2.27
N ARG A 33 -0.84 -24.49 2.78
CA ARG A 33 -0.97 -23.04 2.57
C ARG A 33 -0.91 -22.67 1.09
N LEU A 34 -0.01 -23.29 0.33
CA LEU A 34 0.08 -23.07 -1.14
C LEU A 34 -1.13 -23.64 -1.88
N GLU A 35 -1.78 -24.64 -1.31
CA GLU A 35 -3.05 -25.19 -1.82
C GLU A 35 -4.29 -24.40 -1.35
N ASN A 36 -4.12 -23.27 -0.65
CA ASN A 36 -5.17 -22.46 -0.02
C ASN A 36 -5.99 -23.19 1.06
N LYS A 37 -5.44 -24.27 1.64
CA LYS A 37 -6.03 -25.01 2.78
C LYS A 37 -5.57 -24.38 4.10
N PHE A 38 -6.00 -23.13 4.31
CA PHE A 38 -5.46 -22.29 5.38
C PHE A 38 -5.78 -22.81 6.78
N ASP A 39 -6.97 -23.38 6.98
CA ASP A 39 -7.40 -23.91 8.29
C ASP A 39 -6.51 -25.09 8.74
N GLU A 40 -6.22 -26.03 7.82
CA GLU A 40 -5.35 -27.16 8.08
C GLU A 40 -3.89 -26.70 8.30
N ALA A 41 -3.43 -25.76 7.49
CA ALA A 41 -2.08 -25.19 7.63
C ALA A 41 -1.90 -24.49 8.98
N ALA A 42 -2.86 -23.67 9.40
CA ALA A 42 -2.81 -22.94 10.67
C ALA A 42 -2.79 -23.90 11.88
N GLN A 43 -3.54 -25.00 11.84
CA GLN A 43 -3.52 -26.03 12.89
C GLN A 43 -2.15 -26.70 13.02
N LEU A 44 -1.49 -27.01 11.90
CA LEU A 44 -0.15 -27.60 11.91
C LEU A 44 0.90 -26.59 12.37
N TYR A 45 0.82 -25.32 11.94
CA TYR A 45 1.70 -24.27 12.45
C TYR A 45 1.50 -24.06 13.95
N GLN A 46 0.26 -24.07 14.45
CA GLN A 46 -0.01 -23.96 15.89
C GLN A 46 0.65 -25.10 16.66
N LYS A 47 0.47 -26.34 16.19
CA LYS A 47 1.09 -27.51 16.82
C LYS A 47 2.61 -27.39 16.88
N ALA A 48 3.26 -27.08 15.77
CA ALA A 48 4.72 -26.95 15.72
C ALA A 48 5.22 -25.74 16.55
N ALA A 49 4.47 -24.63 16.60
CA ALA A 49 4.78 -23.48 17.44
C ALA A 49 4.71 -23.81 18.93
N ASP A 50 3.71 -24.61 19.34
CA ASP A 50 3.57 -25.10 20.73
C ASP A 50 4.73 -26.05 21.12
N GLU A 51 5.30 -26.76 20.16
CA GLU A 51 6.51 -27.58 20.32
C GLU A 51 7.81 -26.75 20.30
N GLY A 52 7.71 -25.41 20.04
CA GLY A 52 8.82 -24.46 20.13
C GLY A 52 9.46 -24.08 18.80
N ASP A 53 8.91 -24.52 17.67
CA ASP A 53 9.43 -24.18 16.35
C ASP A 53 9.27 -22.68 16.05
N ALA A 54 10.39 -21.98 15.83
CA ALA A 54 10.42 -20.55 15.60
C ALA A 54 9.84 -20.16 14.24
N TYR A 55 10.07 -20.97 13.19
CA TYR A 55 9.55 -20.72 11.86
C TYR A 55 8.03 -20.93 11.81
N ALA A 56 7.53 -21.99 12.44
CA ALA A 56 6.08 -22.20 12.59
C ALA A 56 5.42 -21.07 13.38
N THR A 57 6.06 -20.58 14.45
CA THR A 57 5.58 -19.42 15.22
C THR A 57 5.49 -18.18 14.32
N TRP A 58 6.49 -17.94 13.45
CA TRP A 58 6.44 -16.87 12.46
C TRP A 58 5.31 -17.05 11.43
N ARG A 59 5.16 -18.29 10.88
CA ARG A 59 4.06 -18.57 9.94
C ARG A 59 2.69 -18.36 10.59
N LEU A 60 2.55 -18.75 11.85
CA LEU A 60 1.32 -18.54 12.62
C LEU A 60 1.05 -17.06 12.86
N SER A 61 2.09 -16.25 13.09
CA SER A 61 1.93 -14.79 13.18
C SER A 61 1.36 -14.18 11.91
N ILE A 62 1.83 -14.66 10.74
CA ILE A 62 1.28 -14.25 9.44
C ILE A 62 -0.17 -14.71 9.27
N ALA A 63 -0.49 -15.92 9.73
CA ALA A 63 -1.86 -16.45 9.67
C ALA A 63 -2.84 -15.57 10.47
N TYR A 64 -2.50 -15.17 11.71
CA TYR A 64 -3.32 -14.24 12.49
C TYR A 64 -3.37 -12.83 11.89
N GLY A 65 -2.25 -12.33 11.34
CA GLY A 65 -2.18 -11.03 10.70
C GLY A 65 -2.96 -10.92 9.38
N ASN A 66 -3.31 -12.05 8.78
CA ASN A 66 -4.07 -12.12 7.54
C ASN A 66 -5.46 -12.76 7.71
N GLY A 67 -5.79 -13.32 8.88
CA GLY A 67 -7.00 -14.11 9.06
C GLY A 67 -7.00 -15.41 8.23
N ASP A 68 -5.85 -16.08 8.08
CA ASP A 68 -5.69 -17.27 7.26
C ASP A 68 -5.90 -18.55 8.11
N GLY A 69 -7.09 -19.13 8.05
CA GLY A 69 -7.45 -20.32 8.84
C GLY A 69 -7.61 -20.04 10.35
N VAL A 70 -7.54 -18.79 10.73
CA VAL A 70 -7.78 -18.26 12.07
C VAL A 70 -8.44 -16.90 11.95
N ASP A 71 -9.15 -16.45 12.99
CA ASP A 71 -9.69 -15.10 13.01
C ASP A 71 -8.55 -14.05 12.98
N PHE A 72 -8.73 -13.00 12.21
CA PHE A 72 -7.78 -11.88 12.15
C PHE A 72 -7.58 -11.28 13.55
N ASP A 73 -6.33 -11.28 14.02
CA ASP A 73 -5.94 -10.73 15.31
C ASP A 73 -4.55 -10.08 15.22
N GLN A 74 -4.56 -8.77 15.14
CA GLN A 74 -3.35 -7.95 14.94
C GLN A 74 -2.40 -7.99 16.15
N GLU A 75 -2.93 -8.01 17.38
CA GLU A 75 -2.14 -8.05 18.59
C GLU A 75 -1.49 -9.44 18.80
N LYS A 76 -2.24 -10.50 18.52
CA LYS A 76 -1.71 -11.85 18.56
C LYS A 76 -0.67 -12.07 17.47
N ALA A 77 -0.89 -11.56 16.26
CA ALA A 77 0.08 -11.60 15.18
C ALA A 77 1.40 -10.95 15.59
N PHE A 78 1.34 -9.74 16.16
CA PHE A 78 2.53 -9.03 16.62
C PHE A 78 3.26 -9.74 17.76
N THR A 79 2.51 -10.30 18.71
CA THR A 79 3.06 -11.06 19.83
C THR A 79 3.82 -12.32 19.36
N LEU A 80 3.21 -13.10 18.46
CA LEU A 80 3.85 -14.28 17.86
C LEU A 80 5.06 -13.91 16.99
N LEU A 81 4.97 -12.79 16.23
CA LEU A 81 6.08 -12.30 15.42
C LEU A 81 7.30 -11.97 16.29
N LYS A 82 7.07 -11.30 17.42
CA LYS A 82 8.11 -11.00 18.39
C LYS A 82 8.70 -12.26 19.02
N GLU A 83 7.85 -13.20 19.41
CA GLU A 83 8.27 -14.48 19.96
C GLU A 83 9.15 -15.27 18.97
N ALA A 84 8.75 -15.34 17.70
CA ALA A 84 9.53 -16.02 16.67
C ALA A 84 10.89 -15.34 16.44
N ALA A 85 10.94 -14.00 16.45
CA ALA A 85 12.18 -13.24 16.36
C ALA A 85 13.09 -13.49 17.56
N ASP A 86 12.53 -13.48 18.78
CA ASP A 86 13.28 -13.75 20.03
C ASP A 86 13.83 -15.20 20.05
N LYS A 87 13.16 -16.15 19.39
CA LYS A 87 13.64 -17.53 19.16
C LYS A 87 14.68 -17.64 18.02
N GLY A 88 15.00 -16.56 17.32
CA GLY A 88 16.04 -16.50 16.29
C GLY A 88 15.59 -16.81 14.86
N CYS A 89 14.30 -16.81 14.57
CA CYS A 89 13.79 -16.87 13.19
C CYS A 89 14.17 -15.58 12.44
N LYS A 90 15.01 -15.69 11.42
CA LYS A 90 15.55 -14.53 10.69
C LYS A 90 14.47 -13.81 9.86
N GLU A 91 13.54 -14.54 9.29
CA GLU A 91 12.39 -13.99 8.58
C GLU A 91 11.50 -13.20 9.55
N ALA A 92 11.30 -13.70 10.77
CA ALA A 92 10.56 -13.00 11.81
C ALA A 92 11.30 -11.74 12.31
N GLU A 93 12.64 -11.78 12.48
CA GLU A 93 13.44 -10.59 12.81
C GLU A 93 13.30 -9.52 11.71
N CYS A 94 13.30 -9.94 10.44
CA CYS A 94 13.09 -9.07 9.29
C CYS A 94 11.69 -8.43 9.32
N ASP A 95 10.63 -9.24 9.46
CA ASP A 95 9.25 -8.76 9.49
C ASP A 95 8.96 -7.88 10.71
N LEU A 96 9.56 -8.18 11.87
CA LEU A 96 9.44 -7.36 13.08
C LEU A 96 10.09 -5.99 12.88
N SER A 97 11.24 -5.95 12.19
CA SER A 97 11.91 -4.70 11.82
C SER A 97 11.00 -3.84 10.91
N TRP A 98 10.36 -4.48 9.93
CA TRP A 98 9.41 -3.82 9.03
C TRP A 98 8.14 -3.38 9.77
N ALA A 99 7.63 -4.21 10.68
CA ALA A 99 6.49 -3.85 11.51
C ALA A 99 6.76 -2.56 12.30
N TYR A 100 7.93 -2.42 12.93
CA TYR A 100 8.32 -1.18 13.60
C TYR A 100 8.56 -0.02 12.62
N MET A 101 9.21 -0.24 11.47
CA MET A 101 9.48 0.83 10.49
C MET A 101 8.20 1.42 9.89
N PHE A 102 7.24 0.56 9.55
CA PHE A 102 6.06 0.95 8.77
C PHE A 102 4.76 0.89 9.55
N GLY A 103 4.81 0.50 10.82
CA GLY A 103 3.65 0.47 11.71
C GLY A 103 2.69 -0.69 11.46
N TRP A 104 3.19 -1.83 10.96
CA TRP A 104 2.35 -3.02 10.85
C TRP A 104 1.87 -3.46 12.23
N TYR A 105 0.70 -4.03 12.28
CA TYR A 105 0.05 -4.46 13.53
C TYR A 105 -0.11 -3.33 14.57
N GLY A 106 -0.20 -2.06 14.13
CA GLY A 106 -0.43 -0.93 15.03
C GLY A 106 0.80 -0.41 15.78
N HIS A 107 1.95 -1.09 15.69
CA HIS A 107 3.17 -0.71 16.42
C HIS A 107 4.13 0.06 15.52
N THR A 108 4.55 1.25 15.96
CA THR A 108 5.49 2.09 15.19
C THR A 108 6.63 2.56 16.06
N ASP A 109 7.85 2.23 15.65
CA ASP A 109 9.10 2.80 16.14
C ASP A 109 10.13 2.73 15.00
N SER A 110 10.05 3.69 14.09
CA SER A 110 10.82 3.67 12.85
C SER A 110 12.32 3.64 13.09
N ILE A 111 12.81 4.29 14.15
CA ILE A 111 14.23 4.30 14.51
C ILE A 111 14.68 2.92 14.97
N LYS A 112 13.91 2.32 15.88
CA LYS A 112 14.16 0.95 16.37
C LYS A 112 14.10 -0.06 15.22
N GLY A 113 13.06 0.00 14.39
CA GLY A 113 12.90 -0.89 13.25
C GLY A 113 14.09 -0.81 12.30
N LYS A 114 14.54 0.41 11.96
CA LYS A 114 15.72 0.62 11.14
C LYS A 114 16.98 0.03 11.78
N GLN A 115 17.23 0.28 13.06
CA GLN A 115 18.40 -0.26 13.78
C GLN A 115 18.41 -1.79 13.80
N MET A 116 17.24 -2.42 14.02
CA MET A 116 17.10 -3.88 13.97
C MET A 116 17.41 -4.42 12.58
N PHE A 117 16.86 -3.79 11.54
CA PHE A 117 17.07 -4.22 10.15
C PHE A 117 18.53 -4.02 9.69
N ASP A 118 19.16 -2.87 10.02
CA ASP A 118 20.58 -2.60 9.71
C ASP A 118 21.48 -3.65 10.36
N LYS A 119 21.20 -4.03 11.62
CA LYS A 119 21.93 -5.09 12.32
C LYS A 119 21.75 -6.44 11.62
N LEU A 120 20.52 -6.77 11.22
CA LEU A 120 20.19 -8.02 10.53
C LEU A 120 20.93 -8.13 9.19
N ILE A 121 20.91 -7.08 8.38
CA ILE A 121 21.64 -7.02 7.11
C ILE A 121 23.16 -7.20 7.31
N ALA A 122 23.72 -6.64 8.39
CA ALA A 122 25.14 -6.75 8.66
C ALA A 122 25.54 -8.16 9.10
N GLN A 123 24.65 -8.94 9.69
CA GLN A 123 24.90 -10.27 10.25
C GLN A 123 24.61 -11.41 9.28
N ASP A 124 23.62 -11.24 8.38
CA ASP A 124 23.16 -12.29 7.49
C ASP A 124 23.13 -11.82 6.03
N ASN A 125 24.22 -12.06 5.33
CA ASN A 125 24.39 -11.69 3.93
C ASN A 125 23.89 -12.76 2.94
N ASP A 126 23.41 -13.92 3.40
CA ASP A 126 23.08 -15.06 2.54
C ASP A 126 21.58 -15.36 2.48
N ASN A 127 20.75 -14.80 3.38
CA ASN A 127 19.31 -15.02 3.39
C ASN A 127 18.63 -14.22 2.26
N ALA A 128 18.06 -14.93 1.29
CA ALA A 128 17.45 -14.35 0.09
C ALA A 128 16.23 -13.45 0.42
N TYR A 129 15.43 -13.85 1.42
CA TYR A 129 14.27 -13.08 1.88
C TYR A 129 14.68 -11.68 2.39
N ILE A 130 15.72 -11.62 3.23
CA ILE A 130 16.23 -10.37 3.81
C ILE A 130 16.88 -9.50 2.73
N GLN A 131 17.73 -10.10 1.88
CA GLN A 131 18.41 -9.39 0.81
C GLN A 131 17.44 -8.78 -0.20
N SER A 132 16.40 -9.53 -0.58
CA SER A 132 15.37 -9.06 -1.52
C SER A 132 14.57 -7.91 -0.94
N ARG A 133 14.20 -7.97 0.33
CA ARG A 133 13.53 -6.86 1.03
C ARG A 133 14.42 -5.63 1.13
N TYR A 134 15.72 -5.80 1.41
CA TYR A 134 16.64 -4.68 1.43
C TYR A 134 16.81 -4.05 0.04
N ALA A 135 16.96 -4.86 -0.99
CA ALA A 135 17.01 -4.36 -2.37
C ALA A 135 15.75 -3.58 -2.73
N TYR A 136 14.57 -4.07 -2.35
CA TYR A 136 13.31 -3.35 -2.57
C TYR A 136 13.28 -1.98 -1.88
N LEU A 137 13.72 -1.90 -0.61
CA LEU A 137 13.83 -0.60 0.10
C LEU A 137 14.77 0.37 -0.61
N LEU A 138 15.86 -0.12 -1.17
CA LEU A 138 16.80 0.73 -1.92
C LEU A 138 16.27 1.11 -3.31
N LEU A 139 15.43 0.30 -3.93
CA LEU A 139 14.80 0.62 -5.22
C LEU A 139 13.69 1.66 -5.07
N SER A 140 12.86 1.50 -4.07
CA SER A 140 11.73 2.41 -3.81
C SER A 140 12.15 3.68 -3.06
N GLY A 141 13.13 3.57 -2.19
CA GLY A 141 13.40 4.49 -1.11
C GLY A 141 12.37 4.34 0.02
N ALA A 142 12.76 4.70 1.23
CA ALA A 142 11.86 4.81 2.37
C ALA A 142 12.23 6.10 3.11
N GLU A 143 11.40 7.13 2.95
CA GLU A 143 11.71 8.48 3.39
C GLU A 143 12.09 8.55 4.86
N GLY A 144 13.20 9.22 5.16
CA GLY A 144 13.76 9.32 6.51
C GLY A 144 14.42 8.02 7.03
N LEU A 145 14.31 6.91 6.30
CA LEU A 145 14.89 5.61 6.67
C LEU A 145 15.97 5.17 5.70
N TYR A 146 15.64 5.01 4.42
CA TYR A 146 16.56 4.57 3.38
C TYR A 146 16.45 5.45 2.13
N GLU A 147 17.57 6.01 1.70
CA GLU A 147 17.64 6.72 0.43
C GLU A 147 17.60 5.73 -0.74
N LYS A 148 16.95 6.16 -1.82
CA LYS A 148 16.94 5.38 -3.06
C LYS A 148 18.37 5.19 -3.57
N ASN A 149 18.76 3.94 -3.81
CA ASN A 149 20.07 3.59 -4.34
C ASN A 149 19.96 2.36 -5.26
N THR A 150 19.63 2.61 -6.48
CA THR A 150 19.37 1.57 -7.51
C THR A 150 20.61 0.71 -7.77
N GLU A 151 21.80 1.33 -7.87
CA GLU A 151 23.05 0.59 -8.11
C GLU A 151 23.33 -0.43 -7.00
N LYS A 152 23.19 -0.02 -5.74
CA LYS A 152 23.38 -0.91 -4.59
C LYS A 152 22.32 -2.02 -4.58
N ALA A 153 21.07 -1.70 -4.87
CA ALA A 153 19.98 -2.68 -4.94
C ALA A 153 20.28 -3.77 -5.97
N LEU A 154 20.63 -3.38 -7.20
CA LEU A 154 20.95 -4.33 -8.27
C LEU A 154 22.18 -5.19 -7.94
N ARG A 155 23.18 -4.62 -7.25
CA ARG A 155 24.35 -5.38 -6.77
C ARG A 155 23.95 -6.45 -5.76
N ILE A 156 23.07 -6.11 -4.81
CA ILE A 156 22.54 -7.06 -3.82
C ILE A 156 21.78 -8.18 -4.53
N LEU A 157 20.84 -7.86 -5.40
CA LEU A 157 20.04 -8.85 -6.13
C LEU A 157 20.91 -9.79 -6.96
N LYS A 158 21.98 -9.29 -7.56
CA LYS A 158 22.94 -10.14 -8.29
C LYS A 158 23.61 -11.18 -7.38
N GLN A 159 23.86 -10.86 -6.11
CA GLN A 159 24.53 -11.71 -5.12
C GLN A 159 23.59 -12.70 -4.43
N VAL A 160 22.28 -12.49 -4.46
CA VAL A 160 21.30 -13.43 -3.89
C VAL A 160 21.55 -14.84 -4.45
N LYS A 161 21.73 -15.83 -3.57
CA LYS A 161 22.04 -17.22 -3.96
C LYS A 161 20.79 -17.97 -4.37
N ASP A 162 19.73 -17.87 -3.58
CA ASP A 162 18.44 -18.48 -3.90
C ASP A 162 17.63 -17.54 -4.81
N LYS A 163 17.74 -17.76 -6.11
CA LYS A 163 16.96 -17.05 -7.14
C LYS A 163 15.51 -17.50 -7.23
N ASP A 164 15.14 -18.48 -6.45
CA ASP A 164 13.81 -19.07 -6.40
C ASP A 164 13.02 -18.59 -5.17
N ASP A 165 13.64 -17.74 -4.33
CA ASP A 165 12.96 -17.06 -3.23
C ASP A 165 11.77 -16.23 -3.74
N PRO A 166 10.57 -16.37 -3.13
CA PRO A 166 9.36 -15.72 -3.65
C PRO A 166 9.43 -14.20 -3.66
N TYR A 167 10.13 -13.56 -2.69
CA TYR A 167 10.32 -12.11 -2.69
C TYR A 167 11.36 -11.66 -3.72
N TYR A 168 12.45 -12.43 -3.90
CA TYR A 168 13.40 -12.18 -4.98
C TYR A 168 12.69 -12.14 -6.34
N LEU A 169 11.87 -13.15 -6.62
CA LEU A 169 11.08 -13.22 -7.85
C LEU A 169 10.15 -12.01 -8.00
N TRP A 170 9.51 -11.58 -6.93
CA TRP A 170 8.63 -10.41 -6.99
C TRP A 170 9.41 -9.11 -7.26
N VAL A 171 10.58 -8.92 -6.64
CA VAL A 171 11.42 -7.74 -6.87
C VAL A 171 11.93 -7.71 -8.31
N GLU A 172 12.40 -8.84 -8.86
CA GLU A 172 12.81 -8.95 -10.27
C GLU A 172 11.65 -8.61 -11.22
N GLY A 173 10.45 -9.15 -10.95
CA GLY A 173 9.26 -8.80 -11.72
C GLY A 173 8.98 -7.30 -11.72
N SER A 174 9.12 -6.65 -10.57
CA SER A 174 8.92 -5.20 -10.42
C SER A 174 9.96 -4.37 -11.19
N ILE A 175 11.21 -4.83 -11.24
CA ILE A 175 12.26 -4.22 -12.05
C ILE A 175 11.91 -4.26 -13.53
N TYR A 176 11.45 -5.40 -14.03
CA TYR A 176 11.07 -5.53 -15.45
C TYR A 176 9.77 -4.78 -15.82
N VAL A 177 8.89 -4.49 -14.85
CA VAL A 177 7.75 -3.59 -15.11
C VAL A 177 8.20 -2.15 -15.31
N SER A 178 9.05 -1.65 -14.43
CA SER A 178 9.45 -0.23 -14.42
C SER A 178 10.53 0.10 -15.44
N GLY A 179 11.40 -0.84 -15.72
CA GLY A 179 12.71 -0.57 -16.30
C GLY A 179 13.57 0.26 -15.32
N ILE A 180 14.81 -0.11 -15.13
CA ILE A 180 15.68 0.60 -14.19
C ILE A 180 17.10 0.65 -14.77
N ASP A 181 17.70 1.83 -14.80
CA ASP A 181 19.03 2.07 -15.36
C ASP A 181 19.18 1.50 -16.79
N ASN A 182 20.03 0.48 -16.96
CA ASN A 182 20.26 -0.20 -18.24
C ASN A 182 19.33 -1.41 -18.47
N ILE A 183 18.37 -1.65 -17.55
CA ILE A 183 17.39 -2.73 -17.70
C ILE A 183 16.13 -2.15 -18.35
N GLU A 184 15.88 -2.52 -19.58
CA GLU A 184 14.66 -2.12 -20.28
C GLU A 184 13.43 -2.83 -19.70
N SER A 185 12.30 -2.14 -19.76
CA SER A 185 11.01 -2.70 -19.37
C SER A 185 10.66 -3.91 -20.27
N ASP A 186 10.37 -5.05 -19.66
CA ASP A 186 10.02 -6.32 -20.33
C ASP A 186 8.85 -6.98 -19.59
N TYR A 187 7.64 -6.76 -20.06
CA TYR A 187 6.42 -7.28 -19.43
C TYR A 187 6.30 -8.80 -19.52
N SER A 188 6.88 -9.44 -20.53
CA SER A 188 6.88 -10.90 -20.65
C SER A 188 7.71 -11.54 -19.54
N LYS A 189 8.88 -10.97 -19.28
CA LYS A 189 9.69 -11.37 -18.11
C LYS A 189 9.00 -11.06 -16.80
N ALA A 190 8.43 -9.86 -16.64
CA ALA A 190 7.70 -9.48 -15.44
C ALA A 190 6.56 -10.48 -15.15
N ILE A 191 5.76 -10.85 -16.15
CA ILE A 191 4.71 -11.88 -16.02
C ILE A 191 5.29 -13.20 -15.54
N THR A 192 6.42 -13.65 -16.13
CA THR A 192 7.07 -14.89 -15.72
C THR A 192 7.50 -14.86 -14.26
N TYR A 193 8.14 -13.79 -13.82
CA TYR A 193 8.60 -13.64 -12.45
C TYR A 193 7.44 -13.53 -11.46
N PHE A 194 6.42 -12.72 -11.74
CA PHE A 194 5.26 -12.60 -10.85
C PHE A 194 4.44 -13.89 -10.78
N THR A 195 4.33 -14.63 -11.89
CA THR A 195 3.65 -15.94 -11.88
C THR A 195 4.34 -16.90 -10.92
N LYS A 196 5.67 -17.05 -11.03
CA LYS A 196 6.44 -17.89 -10.12
C LYS A 196 6.36 -17.42 -8.67
N SER A 197 6.44 -16.11 -8.46
CA SER A 197 6.29 -15.51 -7.12
C SER A 197 4.93 -15.82 -6.50
N PHE A 198 3.85 -15.72 -7.28
CA PHE A 198 2.50 -16.08 -6.85
C PHE A 198 2.39 -17.58 -6.49
N GLU A 199 2.88 -18.47 -7.37
CA GLU A 199 2.90 -19.91 -7.15
C GLU A 199 3.66 -20.32 -5.87
N LYS A 200 4.64 -19.50 -5.47
CA LYS A 200 5.40 -19.66 -4.21
C LYS A 200 4.80 -18.91 -3.02
N GLY A 201 3.60 -18.35 -3.18
CA GLY A 201 2.76 -17.83 -2.09
C GLY A 201 2.83 -16.33 -1.85
N ILE A 202 3.45 -15.54 -2.75
CA ILE A 202 3.32 -14.08 -2.72
C ILE A 202 2.02 -13.68 -3.42
N ARG A 203 0.93 -13.68 -2.67
CA ARG A 203 -0.44 -13.54 -3.20
C ARG A 203 -0.71 -12.16 -3.85
N PHE A 204 -0.05 -11.09 -3.42
CA PHE A 204 -0.18 -9.77 -4.05
C PHE A 204 0.46 -9.68 -5.45
N SER A 205 1.28 -10.68 -5.86
CA SER A 205 1.74 -10.80 -7.26
C SER A 205 0.58 -10.97 -8.25
N SER A 206 -0.57 -11.48 -7.80
CA SER A 206 -1.79 -11.55 -8.62
C SER A 206 -2.30 -10.17 -9.06
N VAL A 207 -2.17 -9.16 -8.19
CA VAL A 207 -2.51 -7.77 -8.49
C VAL A 207 -1.53 -7.18 -9.49
N SER A 208 -0.21 -7.43 -9.30
CA SER A 208 0.83 -6.98 -10.24
C SER A 208 0.60 -7.57 -11.65
N LEU A 209 0.24 -8.84 -11.73
CA LEU A 209 -0.12 -9.50 -12.99
C LEU A 209 -1.37 -8.88 -13.63
N ALA A 210 -2.43 -8.66 -12.84
CA ALA A 210 -3.64 -8.02 -13.32
C ALA A 210 -3.39 -6.63 -13.88
N GLN A 211 -2.59 -5.81 -13.18
CA GLN A 211 -2.22 -4.46 -13.63
C GLN A 211 -1.47 -4.46 -14.95
N ILE A 212 -0.57 -5.43 -15.18
CA ILE A 212 0.11 -5.59 -16.48
C ILE A 212 -0.94 -5.87 -17.58
N TYR A 213 -1.87 -6.80 -17.35
CA TYR A 213 -2.91 -7.13 -18.33
C TYR A 213 -3.94 -6.00 -18.54
N PHE A 214 -4.12 -5.08 -17.60
CA PHE A 214 -5.01 -3.93 -17.73
C PHE A 214 -4.35 -2.72 -18.42
N THR A 215 -3.06 -2.75 -18.69
CA THR A 215 -2.32 -1.65 -19.30
C THR A 215 -2.55 -1.59 -20.80
N ASN A 216 -3.49 -0.73 -21.25
CA ASN A 216 -3.99 -0.67 -22.63
C ASN A 216 -3.04 -0.03 -23.66
N ASN A 217 -1.99 0.67 -23.24
CA ASN A 217 -1.00 1.25 -24.13
C ASN A 217 0.00 0.21 -24.69
N ARG A 218 -0.14 -1.06 -24.31
CA ARG A 218 0.71 -2.18 -24.74
C ARG A 218 -0.14 -3.33 -25.28
N LYS A 219 -0.34 -3.32 -26.60
CA LYS A 219 -1.20 -4.28 -27.30
C LYS A 219 -0.82 -5.75 -27.06
N GLU A 220 0.45 -6.02 -26.82
CA GLU A 220 0.99 -7.39 -26.68
C GLU A 220 0.56 -8.07 -25.37
N THR A 221 0.36 -7.29 -24.31
CA THR A 221 -0.02 -7.81 -22.98
C THR A 221 -1.43 -7.45 -22.56
N PHE A 222 -2.09 -6.53 -23.28
CA PHE A 222 -3.43 -6.07 -22.90
C PHE A 222 -4.48 -7.18 -23.06
N ASP A 223 -5.00 -7.66 -21.92
CA ASP A 223 -6.01 -8.71 -21.85
C ASP A 223 -6.83 -8.60 -20.55
N ILE A 224 -7.96 -7.92 -20.62
CA ILE A 224 -8.83 -7.70 -19.46
C ILE A 224 -9.29 -9.01 -18.81
N LYS A 225 -9.60 -10.04 -19.63
CA LYS A 225 -10.06 -11.31 -19.10
C LYS A 225 -8.98 -11.99 -18.26
N LYS A 226 -7.74 -12.03 -18.74
CA LYS A 226 -6.61 -12.58 -17.97
C LYS A 226 -6.35 -11.78 -16.70
N GLY A 227 -6.42 -10.45 -16.76
CA GLY A 227 -6.28 -9.62 -15.57
C GLY A 227 -7.33 -9.95 -14.49
N ILE A 228 -8.60 -10.09 -14.89
CA ILE A 228 -9.67 -10.52 -13.99
C ILE A 228 -9.46 -11.95 -13.46
N GLU A 229 -8.96 -12.86 -14.27
CA GLU A 229 -8.64 -14.23 -13.85
C GLU A 229 -7.53 -14.24 -12.77
N TRP A 230 -6.50 -13.38 -12.90
CA TRP A 230 -5.47 -13.24 -11.89
C TRP A 230 -5.99 -12.64 -10.59
N LEU A 231 -6.88 -11.63 -10.66
CA LEU A 231 -7.52 -11.10 -9.45
C LEU A 231 -8.36 -12.18 -8.74
N LYS A 232 -9.10 -13.01 -9.48
CA LYS A 232 -9.86 -14.13 -8.90
C LYS A 232 -8.96 -15.14 -8.20
N LYS A 233 -7.82 -15.51 -8.80
CA LYS A 233 -6.82 -16.37 -8.15
C LYS A 233 -6.28 -15.72 -6.86
N GLY A 234 -6.04 -14.41 -6.87
CA GLY A 234 -5.66 -13.67 -5.67
C GLY A 234 -6.75 -13.73 -4.58
N VAL A 235 -8.03 -13.60 -4.95
CA VAL A 235 -9.16 -13.74 -4.02
C VAL A 235 -9.23 -15.17 -3.42
N GLU A 236 -9.00 -16.19 -4.23
CA GLU A 236 -8.92 -17.59 -3.77
C GLU A 236 -7.77 -17.82 -2.79
N SER A 237 -6.68 -17.08 -2.95
CA SER A 237 -5.52 -17.11 -2.05
C SER A 237 -5.61 -16.09 -0.90
N ASN A 238 -6.79 -15.54 -0.61
CA ASN A 238 -7.04 -14.54 0.43
C ASN A 238 -6.20 -13.24 0.29
N SER A 239 -5.81 -12.82 -0.95
CA SER A 239 -5.22 -11.49 -1.15
C SER A 239 -6.25 -10.41 -0.95
N THR A 240 -6.12 -9.62 0.10
CA THR A 240 -7.00 -8.48 0.39
C THR A 240 -6.90 -7.41 -0.69
N GLU A 241 -5.72 -7.21 -1.28
CA GLU A 241 -5.49 -6.29 -2.38
C GLU A 241 -6.25 -6.72 -3.65
N ALA A 242 -6.25 -8.03 -3.94
CA ALA A 242 -7.02 -8.56 -5.07
C ALA A 242 -8.52 -8.44 -4.83
N MET A 243 -8.98 -8.70 -3.59
CA MET A 243 -10.39 -8.51 -3.21
C MET A 243 -10.84 -7.06 -3.39
N VAL A 244 -10.04 -6.10 -2.89
CA VAL A 244 -10.33 -4.66 -2.99
C VAL A 244 -10.33 -4.21 -4.45
N LEU A 245 -9.32 -4.56 -5.25
CA LEU A 245 -9.24 -4.15 -6.65
C LEU A 245 -10.37 -4.77 -7.49
N LEU A 246 -10.70 -6.04 -7.27
CA LEU A 246 -11.80 -6.69 -7.98
C LEU A 246 -13.17 -6.12 -7.53
N SER A 247 -13.30 -5.74 -6.25
CA SER A 247 -14.50 -5.06 -5.76
C SER A 247 -14.70 -3.70 -6.44
N GLU A 248 -13.64 -2.92 -6.60
CA GLU A 248 -13.69 -1.64 -7.31
C GLU A 248 -14.20 -1.81 -8.75
N ILE A 249 -13.69 -2.82 -9.46
CA ILE A 249 -14.17 -3.14 -10.81
C ILE A 249 -15.66 -3.53 -10.77
N TYR A 250 -16.11 -4.33 -9.82
CA TYR A 250 -17.50 -4.74 -9.73
C TYR A 250 -18.44 -3.60 -9.33
N LEU A 251 -17.98 -2.63 -8.55
CA LEU A 251 -18.78 -1.51 -8.05
C LEU A 251 -18.86 -0.34 -9.05
N HIS A 252 -17.75 -0.01 -9.72
CA HIS A 252 -17.59 1.29 -10.38
C HIS A 252 -17.29 1.21 -11.88
N SER A 253 -17.50 0.07 -12.53
CA SER A 253 -17.16 -0.10 -13.94
C SER A 253 -18.26 0.28 -14.94
N LYS A 254 -19.39 0.81 -14.49
CA LYS A 254 -20.57 1.11 -15.34
C LYS A 254 -20.22 1.87 -16.63
N ASP A 255 -19.38 2.88 -16.52
CA ASP A 255 -19.04 3.78 -17.63
C ASP A 255 -17.67 3.46 -18.26
N ASN A 256 -17.03 2.38 -17.83
CA ASN A 256 -15.75 1.94 -18.37
C ASN A 256 -15.97 0.90 -19.48
N GLU A 257 -15.61 1.25 -20.72
CA GLU A 257 -15.81 0.38 -21.89
C GLU A 257 -15.20 -1.01 -21.76
N TYR A 258 -14.09 -1.15 -21.04
CA TYR A 258 -13.35 -2.41 -20.86
C TYR A 258 -13.94 -3.26 -19.74
N PHE A 259 -14.48 -2.63 -18.68
CA PHE A 259 -14.88 -3.33 -17.46
C PHE A 259 -16.40 -3.38 -17.23
N LYS A 260 -17.22 -2.63 -18.00
CA LYS A 260 -18.68 -2.54 -17.79
C LYS A 260 -19.39 -3.89 -17.74
N SER A 261 -18.90 -4.89 -18.48
CA SER A 261 -19.47 -6.25 -18.49
C SER A 261 -19.23 -7.02 -17.18
N TYR A 262 -18.32 -6.54 -16.34
CA TYR A 262 -18.00 -7.12 -15.03
C TYR A 262 -18.76 -6.46 -13.89
N GLN A 263 -19.50 -5.37 -14.15
CA GLN A 263 -20.24 -4.67 -13.10
C GLN A 263 -21.17 -5.63 -12.35
N ASN A 264 -20.99 -5.71 -11.02
CA ASN A 264 -21.79 -6.53 -10.12
C ASN A 264 -21.68 -5.99 -8.69
N PRO A 265 -22.47 -4.96 -8.32
CA PRO A 265 -22.34 -4.30 -7.02
C PRO A 265 -22.46 -5.26 -5.83
N SER A 266 -23.36 -6.24 -5.90
CA SER A 266 -23.52 -7.21 -4.81
C SER A 266 -22.24 -8.00 -4.54
N LYS A 267 -21.57 -8.50 -5.60
CA LYS A 267 -20.28 -9.19 -5.47
C LYS A 267 -19.17 -8.24 -5.02
N GLY A 268 -19.21 -6.97 -5.44
CA GLY A 268 -18.26 -5.97 -4.98
C GLY A 268 -18.33 -5.77 -3.46
N ILE A 269 -19.54 -5.58 -2.92
CA ILE A 269 -19.74 -5.46 -1.47
C ILE A 269 -19.35 -6.74 -0.73
N GLU A 270 -19.67 -7.93 -1.27
CA GLU A 270 -19.27 -9.22 -0.69
C GLU A 270 -17.74 -9.34 -0.59
N LEU A 271 -17.00 -8.95 -1.64
CA LEU A 271 -15.53 -8.96 -1.64
C LEU A 271 -14.95 -7.98 -0.61
N LEU A 272 -15.52 -6.77 -0.47
CA LEU A 272 -15.10 -5.84 0.58
C LEU A 272 -15.33 -6.42 1.97
N GLN A 273 -16.49 -7.06 2.20
CA GLN A 273 -16.76 -7.70 3.47
C GLN A 273 -15.80 -8.88 3.75
N LYS A 274 -15.48 -9.68 2.72
CA LYS A 274 -14.46 -10.73 2.84
C LYS A 274 -13.09 -10.13 3.19
N ALA A 275 -12.66 -9.08 2.51
CA ALA A 275 -11.39 -8.41 2.79
C ALA A 275 -11.33 -7.79 4.20
N ILE A 276 -12.47 -7.29 4.72
CA ILE A 276 -12.62 -6.80 6.09
C ILE A 276 -12.36 -7.91 7.10
N ASN A 277 -12.90 -9.11 6.88
CA ASN A 277 -12.68 -10.26 7.76
C ASN A 277 -11.19 -10.70 7.78
N HIS A 278 -10.44 -10.34 6.73
CA HIS A 278 -8.99 -10.52 6.64
C HIS A 278 -8.20 -9.27 7.06
N GLY A 279 -8.80 -8.33 7.80
CA GLY A 279 -8.13 -7.17 8.38
C GLY A 279 -7.76 -6.06 7.40
N SER A 280 -8.40 -5.97 6.23
CA SER A 280 -8.07 -4.95 5.23
C SER A 280 -8.56 -3.56 5.62
N GLY A 281 -7.64 -2.66 6.00
CA GLY A 281 -7.94 -1.25 6.20
C GLY A 281 -8.45 -0.55 4.93
N ASN A 282 -7.94 -0.95 3.74
CA ASN A 282 -8.42 -0.45 2.46
C ASN A 282 -9.89 -0.82 2.20
N ALA A 283 -10.29 -2.06 2.55
CA ALA A 283 -11.68 -2.48 2.38
C ALA A 283 -12.62 -1.74 3.34
N TYR A 284 -12.20 -1.49 4.58
CA TYR A 284 -12.95 -0.63 5.50
C TYR A 284 -13.12 0.79 4.92
N ALA A 285 -12.04 1.42 4.44
CA ALA A 285 -12.08 2.76 3.86
C ALA A 285 -13.01 2.80 2.64
N GLN A 286 -12.91 1.83 1.73
CA GLN A 286 -13.73 1.76 0.51
C GLN A 286 -15.21 1.51 0.83
N LEU A 287 -15.54 0.55 1.72
CA LEU A 287 -16.93 0.30 2.10
C LEU A 287 -17.54 1.49 2.87
N GLY A 288 -16.72 2.18 3.68
CA GLY A 288 -17.11 3.45 4.27
C GLY A 288 -17.55 4.47 3.20
N MET A 289 -16.75 4.63 2.14
CA MET A 289 -17.09 5.53 1.02
C MET A 289 -18.38 5.12 0.29
N GLU A 290 -18.68 3.83 0.17
CA GLU A 290 -19.96 3.36 -0.39
C GLU A 290 -21.15 3.86 0.45
N PHE A 291 -21.05 3.80 1.80
CA PHE A 291 -22.07 4.36 2.69
C PHE A 291 -22.15 5.89 2.63
N PHE A 292 -21.05 6.58 2.44
CA PHE A 292 -21.05 8.04 2.24
C PHE A 292 -21.72 8.44 0.93
N GLY A 293 -21.40 7.75 -0.17
CA GLY A 293 -21.93 8.04 -1.50
C GLY A 293 -23.39 7.59 -1.69
N GLY A 294 -23.81 6.52 -1.05
CA GLY A 294 -25.16 5.96 -1.19
C GLY A 294 -25.48 5.41 -2.59
N ILE A 295 -24.43 4.98 -3.35
CA ILE A 295 -24.62 4.53 -4.73
C ILE A 295 -24.96 3.03 -4.80
N ASN A 296 -24.14 2.19 -4.19
CA ASN A 296 -24.32 0.74 -4.20
C ASN A 296 -24.94 0.21 -2.89
N VAL A 297 -25.02 1.04 -1.86
CA VAL A 297 -25.68 0.81 -0.59
C VAL A 297 -26.45 2.07 -0.18
N ASN A 298 -27.42 1.96 0.72
CA ASN A 298 -28.10 3.14 1.24
C ASN A 298 -27.12 4.03 1.99
N LYS A 299 -27.20 5.34 1.74
CA LYS A 299 -26.37 6.33 2.43
C LYS A 299 -26.54 6.22 3.96
N ASP A 300 -25.43 6.17 4.67
CA ASP A 300 -25.39 6.06 6.14
C ASP A 300 -24.12 6.71 6.69
N ASP A 301 -24.26 7.98 7.13
CA ASP A 301 -23.13 8.75 7.66
C ASP A 301 -22.55 8.13 8.95
N LYS A 302 -23.38 7.39 9.73
CA LYS A 302 -22.92 6.70 10.94
C LYS A 302 -22.02 5.52 10.60
N LYS A 303 -22.44 4.69 9.64
CA LYS A 303 -21.58 3.61 9.12
C LYS A 303 -20.33 4.16 8.46
N PHE A 304 -20.43 5.26 7.70
CA PHE A 304 -19.23 5.91 7.15
C PHE A 304 -18.24 6.27 8.23
N PHE A 305 -18.70 6.85 9.36
CA PHE A 305 -17.83 7.14 10.49
C PHE A 305 -17.24 5.88 11.12
N GLU A 306 -18.05 4.85 11.42
CA GLU A 306 -17.63 3.60 12.04
C GLU A 306 -16.56 2.87 11.19
N TYR A 307 -16.79 2.77 9.87
CA TYR A 307 -15.85 2.14 8.95
C TYR A 307 -14.56 2.95 8.77
N SER A 308 -14.66 4.28 8.72
CA SER A 308 -13.50 5.17 8.68
C SER A 308 -12.65 5.06 9.94
N GLN A 309 -13.29 4.92 11.10
CA GLN A 309 -12.59 4.69 12.36
C GLN A 309 -11.83 3.36 12.36
N LYS A 310 -12.47 2.27 11.89
CA LYS A 310 -11.82 0.95 11.78
C LYS A 310 -10.63 0.98 10.81
N ALA A 311 -10.79 1.64 9.66
CA ALA A 311 -9.68 1.82 8.72
C ALA A 311 -8.52 2.61 9.36
N TYR A 312 -8.81 3.67 10.11
CA TYR A 312 -7.80 4.46 10.83
C TYR A 312 -7.08 3.63 11.91
N GLU A 313 -7.81 2.83 12.70
CA GLU A 313 -7.22 1.90 13.69
C GLU A 313 -6.24 0.91 13.03
N LEU A 314 -6.52 0.49 11.79
CA LEU A 314 -5.63 -0.33 10.95
C LEU A 314 -4.56 0.50 10.20
N ARG A 315 -4.33 1.76 10.61
CA ARG A 315 -3.33 2.69 10.04
C ARG A 315 -3.49 2.92 8.53
N ASN A 316 -4.71 2.86 8.05
CA ASN A 316 -5.00 3.15 6.65
C ASN A 316 -5.09 4.68 6.42
N GLY A 317 -4.32 5.20 5.47
CA GLY A 317 -4.24 6.62 5.19
C GLY A 317 -5.56 7.21 4.68
N ASP A 318 -6.29 6.48 3.82
CA ASP A 318 -7.60 6.91 3.30
C ASP A 318 -8.66 6.87 4.41
N GLY A 319 -8.62 5.83 5.26
CA GLY A 319 -9.46 5.77 6.46
C GLY A 319 -9.23 6.95 7.41
N ALA A 320 -7.98 7.35 7.60
CA ALA A 320 -7.64 8.53 8.40
C ALA A 320 -8.18 9.82 7.75
N VAL A 321 -8.09 9.97 6.42
CA VAL A 321 -8.68 11.11 5.71
C VAL A 321 -10.20 11.12 5.86
N ASN A 322 -10.85 9.99 5.68
CA ASN A 322 -12.29 9.86 5.81
C ASN A 322 -12.75 10.20 7.23
N LEU A 323 -12.06 9.69 8.26
CA LEU A 323 -12.36 9.98 9.66
C LEU A 323 -12.14 11.47 9.99
N GLY A 324 -11.07 12.07 9.48
CA GLY A 324 -10.83 13.52 9.58
C GLY A 324 -11.99 14.32 8.97
N ALA A 325 -12.49 13.91 7.80
CA ALA A 325 -13.64 14.53 7.14
C ALA A 325 -14.93 14.36 7.95
N CYS A 326 -15.12 13.20 8.61
CA CYS A 326 -16.25 12.99 9.52
C CYS A 326 -16.25 14.00 10.67
N TYR A 327 -15.12 14.17 11.36
CA TYR A 327 -15.01 15.16 12.43
C TYR A 327 -15.08 16.60 11.92
N GLN A 328 -14.54 16.91 10.76
CA GLN A 328 -14.61 18.25 10.18
C GLN A 328 -16.04 18.66 9.84
N ARG A 329 -16.86 17.74 9.35
CA ARG A 329 -18.22 18.01 8.84
C ARG A 329 -19.33 17.58 9.78
N GLY A 330 -19.05 16.79 10.81
CA GLY A 330 -20.08 16.19 11.69
C GLY A 330 -20.83 15.04 11.01
N LEU A 331 -20.14 14.22 10.20
CA LEU A 331 -20.76 13.08 9.52
C LEU A 331 -20.72 11.86 10.43
N GLY A 332 -21.89 11.44 10.92
CA GLY A 332 -22.02 10.29 11.82
C GLY A 332 -21.46 10.50 13.24
N CYS A 333 -20.90 11.66 13.54
CA CYS A 333 -20.37 12.04 14.84
C CYS A 333 -20.54 13.54 15.11
N GLU A 334 -20.29 13.97 16.35
CA GLU A 334 -20.21 15.40 16.66
C GLU A 334 -19.03 16.05 15.93
N ARG A 335 -19.28 17.23 15.36
CA ARG A 335 -18.26 18.00 14.65
C ARG A 335 -17.16 18.46 15.62
N ASN A 336 -15.89 18.21 15.24
CA ASN A 336 -14.73 18.58 16.04
C ASN A 336 -13.51 18.88 15.14
N ILE A 337 -13.30 20.17 14.83
CA ILE A 337 -12.22 20.58 13.93
C ILE A 337 -10.83 20.30 14.47
N ASN A 338 -10.62 20.39 15.78
CA ASN A 338 -9.31 20.10 16.38
C ASN A 338 -8.97 18.62 16.21
N LYS A 339 -9.93 17.73 16.46
CA LYS A 339 -9.76 16.30 16.26
C LYS A 339 -9.56 15.95 14.78
N ALA A 340 -10.26 16.65 13.87
CA ALA A 340 -10.03 16.51 12.42
C ALA A 340 -8.59 16.88 12.05
N ILE A 341 -8.06 17.99 12.58
CA ILE A 341 -6.66 18.42 12.34
C ILE A 341 -5.68 17.37 12.84
N GLU A 342 -5.85 16.85 14.07
CA GLU A 342 -4.98 15.80 14.61
C GLU A 342 -4.97 14.54 13.72
N ILE A 343 -6.14 14.08 13.29
CA ILE A 343 -6.26 12.90 12.44
C ILE A 343 -5.67 13.15 11.04
N TYR A 344 -5.89 14.32 10.44
CA TYR A 344 -5.24 14.67 9.17
C TYR A 344 -3.72 14.73 9.32
N GLN A 345 -3.19 15.21 10.45
CA GLN A 345 -1.74 15.21 10.72
C GLN A 345 -1.18 13.77 10.76
N GLU A 346 -1.90 12.84 11.38
CA GLU A 346 -1.51 11.42 11.34
C GLU A 346 -1.62 10.85 9.91
N ALA A 347 -2.68 11.21 9.15
CA ALA A 347 -2.81 10.80 7.75
C ALA A 347 -1.65 11.32 6.88
N VAL A 348 -1.13 12.52 7.12
CA VAL A 348 0.08 13.03 6.45
C VAL A 348 1.30 12.16 6.76
N LYS A 349 1.47 11.74 8.03
CA LYS A 349 2.56 10.81 8.43
C LYS A 349 2.41 9.44 7.75
N LEU A 350 1.18 9.03 7.44
CA LEU A 350 0.88 7.83 6.65
C LEU A 350 1.03 8.04 5.13
N GLY A 351 1.53 9.20 4.70
CA GLY A 351 1.79 9.51 3.30
C GLY A 351 0.61 10.10 2.51
N SER A 352 -0.44 10.56 3.18
CA SER A 352 -1.61 11.13 2.49
C SER A 352 -1.39 12.59 2.06
N GLY A 353 -1.17 12.81 0.78
CA GLY A 353 -1.15 14.16 0.18
C GLY A 353 -2.51 14.86 0.27
N LEU A 354 -3.60 14.09 0.20
CA LEU A 354 -4.97 14.59 0.37
C LEU A 354 -5.19 15.20 1.77
N ALA A 355 -4.65 14.55 2.82
CA ALA A 355 -4.70 15.10 4.18
C ALA A 355 -3.90 16.40 4.29
N ALA A 356 -2.71 16.44 3.71
CA ALA A 356 -1.87 17.64 3.68
C ALA A 356 -2.60 18.80 2.96
N LYS A 357 -3.22 18.53 1.82
CA LYS A 357 -4.08 19.50 1.12
C LYS A 357 -5.24 19.98 2.01
N ASN A 358 -5.92 19.11 2.73
CA ASN A 358 -7.02 19.49 3.62
C ASN A 358 -6.51 20.41 4.76
N LEU A 359 -5.38 20.08 5.37
CA LEU A 359 -4.72 20.92 6.39
C LEU A 359 -4.29 22.28 5.82
N PHE A 360 -3.73 22.30 4.59
CA PHE A 360 -3.44 23.56 3.91
C PHE A 360 -4.67 24.48 3.84
N PHE A 361 -5.81 23.96 3.38
CA PHE A 361 -7.04 24.73 3.27
C PHE A 361 -7.55 25.20 4.63
N ILE A 362 -7.51 24.34 5.66
CA ILE A 362 -7.93 24.68 7.02
C ILE A 362 -7.06 25.81 7.57
N PHE A 363 -5.73 25.72 7.50
CA PHE A 363 -4.84 26.76 8.04
C PHE A 363 -4.77 28.03 7.17
N ARG A 364 -5.10 27.93 5.89
CA ARG A 364 -5.09 29.06 4.94
C ARG A 364 -6.37 29.88 4.96
N TYR A 365 -7.52 29.23 5.06
CA TYR A 365 -8.83 29.87 4.88
C TYR A 365 -9.76 29.71 6.09
N GLY A 366 -9.32 28.98 7.09
CA GLY A 366 -10.18 28.60 8.22
C GLY A 366 -11.12 27.46 7.83
N ASP A 367 -12.00 27.12 8.78
CA ASP A 367 -13.06 26.15 8.52
C ASP A 367 -14.31 26.91 8.04
N SER A 368 -14.69 26.72 6.78
CA SER A 368 -15.77 27.46 6.10
C SER A 368 -17.18 27.20 6.65
N GLN A 369 -17.34 26.26 7.57
CA GLN A 369 -18.64 25.89 8.15
C GLN A 369 -18.94 26.53 9.53
N ASN A 370 -18.16 27.54 9.95
CA ASN A 370 -18.45 28.48 11.04
C ASN A 370 -17.93 28.27 12.46
N ASP A 371 -17.82 29.43 13.09
CA ASP A 371 -17.90 29.85 14.49
C ASP A 371 -16.81 29.39 15.46
N ILE A 372 -15.97 28.45 15.13
CA ILE A 372 -14.71 28.23 15.84
C ILE A 372 -13.59 28.77 14.94
N PRO A 373 -13.00 29.93 15.28
CA PRO A 373 -11.90 30.45 14.48
C PRO A 373 -10.72 29.48 14.58
N VAL A 374 -10.52 28.66 13.57
CA VAL A 374 -9.18 28.08 13.35
C VAL A 374 -8.31 29.30 13.03
N ASN A 375 -7.38 29.63 13.91
CA ASN A 375 -6.48 30.76 13.68
C ASN A 375 -5.73 30.53 12.36
N PHE A 376 -5.86 31.51 11.46
CA PHE A 376 -5.06 31.52 10.25
C PHE A 376 -3.58 31.38 10.62
N ASP A 377 -2.96 30.34 10.10
CA ASP A 377 -1.54 30.08 10.32
C ASP A 377 -0.84 29.92 8.98
N ARG A 378 -0.28 31.03 8.49
CA ARG A 378 0.42 31.06 7.21
C ARG A 378 1.63 30.12 7.19
N GLY A 379 2.30 29.93 8.31
CA GLY A 379 3.45 29.01 8.43
C GLY A 379 3.03 27.57 8.25
N LYS A 380 1.99 27.15 8.98
CA LYS A 380 1.41 25.80 8.84
C LYS A 380 0.80 25.59 7.46
N ALA A 381 0.09 26.58 6.92
CA ALA A 381 -0.46 26.49 5.58
C ALA A 381 0.66 26.28 4.53
N LYS A 382 1.75 27.04 4.61
CA LYS A 382 2.92 26.86 3.74
C LYS A 382 3.54 25.47 3.88
N TYR A 383 3.72 25.02 5.12
CA TYR A 383 4.26 23.68 5.41
C TYR A 383 3.40 22.58 4.76
N TYR A 384 2.09 22.57 5.01
CA TYR A 384 1.21 21.52 4.47
C TYR A 384 1.00 21.62 2.96
N LEU A 385 1.12 22.81 2.36
CA LEU A 385 1.12 22.94 0.89
C LEU A 385 2.35 22.26 0.28
N LEU A 386 3.53 22.45 0.87
CA LEU A 386 4.75 21.80 0.44
C LEU A 386 4.68 20.27 0.64
N GLU A 387 4.16 19.83 1.79
CA GLU A 387 3.96 18.40 2.06
C GLU A 387 2.97 17.76 1.07
N GLY A 388 1.86 18.40 0.78
CA GLY A 388 0.90 17.91 -0.21
C GLY A 388 1.53 17.80 -1.61
N ALA A 389 2.33 18.80 -2.00
CA ALA A 389 3.06 18.76 -3.27
C ALA A 389 4.16 17.68 -3.27
N ARG A 390 4.88 17.49 -2.17
CA ARG A 390 5.86 16.41 -2.00
C ARG A 390 5.22 15.03 -2.14
N LEU A 391 4.03 14.86 -1.59
CA LEU A 391 3.22 13.65 -1.67
C LEU A 391 2.41 13.55 -2.98
N ASN A 392 2.71 14.41 -3.96
CA ASN A 392 2.09 14.43 -5.29
C ASN A 392 0.56 14.61 -5.29
N ASP A 393 -0.01 15.29 -4.27
CA ASP A 393 -1.43 15.66 -4.34
C ASP A 393 -1.66 16.64 -5.50
N PRO A 394 -2.53 16.31 -6.47
CA PRO A 394 -2.66 17.10 -7.69
C PRO A 394 -3.23 18.50 -7.45
N ILE A 395 -4.03 18.70 -6.40
CA ILE A 395 -4.57 20.02 -6.04
C ILE A 395 -3.52 20.83 -5.30
N ALA A 396 -2.77 20.23 -4.37
CA ALA A 396 -1.66 20.93 -3.70
C ALA A 396 -0.59 21.39 -4.70
N LEU A 397 -0.25 20.57 -5.69
CA LEU A 397 0.64 20.94 -6.79
C LEU A 397 0.12 22.15 -7.56
N LEU A 398 -1.16 22.18 -7.92
CA LEU A 398 -1.77 23.33 -8.59
C LEU A 398 -1.76 24.58 -7.70
N GLN A 399 -2.10 24.44 -6.43
CA GLN A 399 -2.05 25.56 -5.48
C GLN A 399 -0.62 26.09 -5.33
N LEU A 400 0.38 25.23 -5.30
CA LEU A 400 1.78 25.63 -5.24
C LEU A 400 2.20 26.38 -6.53
N SER A 401 1.75 25.94 -7.70
CA SER A 401 1.91 26.69 -8.97
C SER A 401 1.32 28.10 -8.89
N ASN A 402 0.10 28.22 -8.31
CA ASN A 402 -0.55 29.52 -8.14
C ASN A 402 0.19 30.41 -7.16
N GLN A 403 0.82 29.85 -6.13
CA GLN A 403 1.59 30.61 -5.15
C GLN A 403 2.94 31.14 -5.71
N TYR A 404 3.54 30.47 -6.69
CA TYR A 404 4.71 30.96 -7.41
C TYR A 404 4.38 31.93 -8.54
N TYR A 405 3.11 32.12 -8.89
CA TYR A 405 2.64 33.07 -9.88
C TYR A 405 2.30 34.43 -9.23
N PRO A 406 2.33 35.55 -9.97
CA PRO A 406 1.97 36.87 -9.43
C PRO A 406 0.61 36.86 -8.72
N GLY A 407 0.57 37.41 -7.50
CA GLY A 407 -0.60 37.37 -6.62
C GLY A 407 -0.53 36.28 -5.55
N GLY A 408 0.42 35.37 -5.60
CA GLY A 408 0.75 34.49 -4.49
C GLY A 408 1.39 35.28 -3.34
N ASP A 409 1.11 34.88 -2.11
CA ASP A 409 1.57 35.59 -0.93
C ASP A 409 2.50 34.75 -0.01
N MET A 410 2.69 33.47 -0.34
CA MET A 410 3.53 32.55 0.46
C MET A 410 4.95 32.41 -0.06
N PHE A 411 5.17 32.67 -1.34
CA PHE A 411 6.47 32.53 -2.01
C PHE A 411 6.74 33.74 -2.90
N GLU A 412 8.01 34.01 -3.15
CA GLU A 412 8.40 34.96 -4.19
C GLU A 412 7.98 34.46 -5.57
N THR A 413 7.61 35.39 -6.45
CA THR A 413 7.23 35.05 -7.83
C THR A 413 8.36 34.33 -8.55
N ASN A 414 8.05 33.12 -9.04
CA ASN A 414 8.97 32.32 -9.84
C ASN A 414 8.19 31.58 -10.93
N TYR A 415 8.23 32.11 -12.14
CA TYR A 415 7.45 31.56 -13.25
C TYR A 415 7.88 30.15 -13.66
N GLU A 416 9.17 29.83 -13.56
CA GLU A 416 9.66 28.48 -13.86
C GLU A 416 9.08 27.45 -12.87
N GLN A 417 9.11 27.74 -11.57
CA GLN A 417 8.48 26.90 -10.57
C GLN A 417 6.96 26.79 -10.77
N ALA A 418 6.31 27.90 -11.12
CA ALA A 418 4.88 27.90 -11.43
C ALA A 418 4.55 26.94 -12.58
N TYR A 419 5.35 26.92 -13.64
CA TYR A 419 5.19 25.99 -14.76
C TYR A 419 5.46 24.53 -14.34
N ILE A 420 6.56 24.29 -13.64
CA ILE A 420 6.94 22.93 -13.19
C ILE A 420 5.81 22.30 -12.34
N TYR A 421 5.27 23.04 -11.37
CA TYR A 421 4.22 22.52 -10.51
C TYR A 421 2.87 22.40 -11.22
N ALA A 422 2.54 23.30 -12.14
CA ALA A 422 1.37 23.16 -13.00
C ALA A 422 1.44 21.86 -13.83
N LYS A 423 2.62 21.60 -14.43
CA LYS A 423 2.85 20.40 -15.24
C LYS A 423 2.73 19.13 -14.39
N LYS A 424 3.36 19.08 -13.22
CA LYS A 424 3.21 17.96 -12.28
C LYS A 424 1.75 17.74 -11.89
N SER A 425 0.99 18.79 -11.63
CA SER A 425 -0.45 18.71 -11.31
C SER A 425 -1.24 18.11 -12.48
N ALA A 426 -1.00 18.56 -13.71
CA ALA A 426 -1.65 18.04 -14.91
C ALA A 426 -1.30 16.56 -15.17
N ASP A 427 -0.03 16.19 -14.98
CA ASP A 427 0.47 14.81 -15.15
C ASP A 427 -0.09 13.88 -14.06
N SER A 428 -0.39 14.42 -12.86
CA SER A 428 -1.11 13.71 -11.78
C SER A 428 -2.64 13.68 -11.97
N GLY A 429 -3.15 14.08 -13.14
CA GLY A 429 -4.56 13.96 -13.49
C GLY A 429 -5.45 15.14 -13.10
N ASN A 430 -4.90 16.27 -12.63
CA ASN A 430 -5.70 17.44 -12.32
C ASN A 430 -6.15 18.16 -13.59
N VAL A 431 -7.47 18.25 -13.78
CA VAL A 431 -8.08 18.91 -14.94
C VAL A 431 -7.69 20.39 -15.00
N ASP A 432 -7.77 21.11 -13.89
CA ASP A 432 -7.39 22.54 -13.83
C ASP A 432 -5.88 22.75 -14.01
N GLY A 433 -5.08 21.75 -13.63
CA GLY A 433 -3.65 21.70 -13.92
C GLY A 433 -3.39 21.69 -15.43
N CYS A 434 -4.17 20.93 -16.20
CA CYS A 434 -4.07 20.93 -17.68
C CYS A 434 -4.37 22.33 -18.25
N ALA A 435 -5.45 22.98 -17.79
CA ALA A 435 -5.77 24.36 -18.22
C ALA A 435 -4.65 25.35 -17.86
N ARG A 436 -4.06 25.20 -16.67
CA ARG A 436 -2.95 26.04 -16.22
C ARG A 436 -1.70 25.87 -17.07
N VAL A 437 -1.31 24.63 -17.39
CA VAL A 437 -0.16 24.34 -18.27
C VAL A 437 -0.38 24.93 -19.66
N ALA A 438 -1.57 24.74 -20.24
CA ALA A 438 -1.90 25.27 -21.56
C ALA A 438 -1.75 26.81 -21.58
N PHE A 439 -2.26 27.50 -20.56
CA PHE A 439 -2.09 28.97 -20.44
C PHE A 439 -0.62 29.37 -20.36
N LEU A 440 0.20 28.71 -19.56
CA LEU A 440 1.61 29.03 -19.39
C LEU A 440 2.42 28.80 -20.69
N LEU A 441 2.16 27.73 -21.42
CA LEU A 441 2.79 27.39 -22.71
C LEU A 441 2.40 28.36 -23.82
N ASP A 442 1.12 28.78 -23.89
CA ASP A 442 0.67 29.78 -24.91
C ASP A 442 1.36 31.12 -24.75
N ASN A 443 1.64 31.51 -23.52
CA ASN A 443 2.22 32.82 -23.21
C ASN A 443 3.75 32.79 -23.01
N GLY A 444 4.37 31.59 -22.99
CA GLY A 444 5.81 31.45 -22.72
C GLY A 444 6.19 31.88 -21.30
N ILE A 445 5.33 31.61 -20.32
CA ILE A 445 5.53 32.01 -18.91
C ILE A 445 6.19 30.84 -18.14
N GLY A 446 7.45 31.06 -17.74
CA GLY A 446 8.24 30.05 -17.02
C GLY A 446 8.70 28.87 -17.90
N CYS A 447 8.41 28.90 -19.19
CA CYS A 447 8.77 27.90 -20.19
C CYS A 447 8.89 28.53 -21.57
N TYR A 448 9.42 27.79 -22.54
CA TYR A 448 9.37 28.25 -23.95
C TYR A 448 7.92 28.20 -24.44
N LYS A 449 7.53 29.24 -25.19
CA LYS A 449 6.22 29.32 -25.82
C LYS A 449 6.03 28.15 -26.78
N ASN A 450 4.98 27.33 -26.54
CA ASN A 450 4.69 26.15 -27.35
C ASN A 450 3.16 25.94 -27.50
N PRO A 451 2.52 26.61 -28.47
CA PRO A 451 1.09 26.51 -28.71
C PRO A 451 0.63 25.11 -29.12
N GLN A 452 1.52 24.32 -29.77
CA GLN A 452 1.18 22.93 -30.14
C GLN A 452 1.05 22.01 -28.91
N GLU A 453 1.98 22.14 -27.97
CA GLU A 453 1.92 21.43 -26.71
C GLU A 453 0.74 21.93 -25.84
N ALA A 454 0.52 23.24 -25.80
CA ALA A 454 -0.64 23.84 -25.15
C ALA A 454 -1.96 23.23 -25.65
N GLN A 455 -2.09 22.99 -26.97
CA GLN A 455 -3.28 22.36 -27.53
C GLN A 455 -3.51 20.95 -27.00
N LYS A 456 -2.45 20.13 -26.84
CA LYS A 456 -2.57 18.78 -26.24
C LYS A 456 -3.13 18.82 -24.82
N TYR A 457 -2.73 19.80 -24.00
CA TYR A 457 -3.27 19.98 -22.66
C TYR A 457 -4.72 20.48 -22.66
N ARG A 458 -5.11 21.32 -23.62
CA ARG A 458 -6.52 21.71 -23.81
C ARG A 458 -7.38 20.53 -24.20
N ASP A 459 -6.95 19.71 -25.14
CA ASP A 459 -7.67 18.51 -25.54
C ASP A 459 -7.85 17.55 -24.36
N LYS A 460 -6.78 17.34 -23.56
CA LYS A 460 -6.83 16.56 -22.32
C LYS A 460 -7.81 17.15 -21.30
N TYR A 461 -7.84 18.47 -21.15
CA TYR A 461 -8.78 19.20 -20.30
C TYR A 461 -10.24 18.97 -20.73
N GLU A 462 -10.55 19.14 -22.01
CA GLU A 462 -11.92 18.97 -22.53
C GLU A 462 -12.41 17.51 -22.39
N VAL A 463 -11.59 16.54 -22.70
CA VAL A 463 -11.93 15.11 -22.49
C VAL A 463 -12.23 14.81 -21.02
N GLN A 464 -11.40 15.28 -20.10
CA GLN A 464 -11.58 15.04 -18.66
C GLN A 464 -12.79 15.80 -18.10
N LYS A 465 -13.06 17.02 -18.59
CA LYS A 465 -14.22 17.83 -18.19
C LYS A 465 -15.53 17.20 -18.68
N GLY A 466 -15.56 16.70 -19.92
CA GLY A 466 -16.72 15.98 -20.46
C GLY A 466 -17.06 14.73 -19.64
N ASN A 467 -16.04 13.98 -19.22
CA ASN A 467 -16.20 12.81 -18.36
C ASN A 467 -16.68 13.17 -16.92
N LYS A 468 -16.37 14.36 -16.41
CA LYS A 468 -16.90 14.85 -15.12
C LYS A 468 -18.37 15.25 -15.19
N GLN A 469 -18.79 15.95 -16.23
CA GLN A 469 -20.19 16.39 -16.42
C GLN A 469 -21.17 15.24 -16.66
N GLN A 470 -20.69 14.05 -17.03
CA GLN A 470 -21.51 12.83 -17.14
C GLN A 470 -21.65 12.07 -15.81
N LYS A 471 -20.88 12.46 -14.77
CA LYS A 471 -20.88 11.82 -13.44
C LYS A 471 -21.66 12.61 -12.36
N ASP A 472 -21.94 13.89 -12.63
CA ASP A 472 -22.79 14.76 -11.82
C ASP A 472 -24.24 14.71 -12.35
#